data_fa53086f60aa6fa788b6c823bb8346f1
#
_entry.id   fa53086f60aa6fa788b6c823bb8346f1
#
_cell.length_a   1.000
_cell.length_b   1.000
_cell.length_c   1.000
_cell.angle_alpha   90.00
_cell.angle_beta   90.00
_cell.angle_gamma   90.00
#
_symmetry.space_group_name_H-M   'P 1'
#
loop_
_entity.id
_entity.type
_entity.pdbx_description
1 polymer ?
#
loop_
_entity_poly.entity_id
_entity_poly.type
_entity_poly.pdbx_seq_one_letter_code
_entity_poly.pdbx_strand_id
1 'polypeptide(L)'
;PNSVTKSVAEGSGVAIDQFTITDTDASGTLTCTESGADASDFACGISGTTLTITWSAAPDYDSPTDSNTDNVYVYVITVSDGVNTASSTTYTTTVSDENDQTPAVTVASTYNHAEAAATTFQTYTIVDSDTTGTYACSLAGTDAADFSASISGKVCTVVFAANPDYENPADNGGNNVYDLTVAFTDGTNALTAQTTAITVTDANDQTPTYTAGTTTQSVAEGSSANIGQFALTDSDTGNSFSCTESGADAGDFTCSISGSIVTIAWAATPDYDTPADANGDNVYAYSIVIDDGANSASATTYAITVTDTNDQTPAVSVSATYSQAEAAATTFQAFTMVDTDTAGTYACTLGGTDAALFAKSVSGKVCTVTFVSNPNFESPADAGGNNVYDLTVAFTDGTNALTAQTTAITITDANDQTPAATVAATYSVAENTATVGTMSITDTDTVGTLAC
;
A
#
# COMPACT_ATOMS: atom_id res chain seq x y z
N PRO A 1 -8.28 -67.22 -60.56
CA PRO A 1 -8.09 -67.01 -59.11
C PRO A 1 -9.36 -66.42 -58.53
N ASN A 2 -9.94 -67.17 -57.62
CA ASN A 2 -11.03 -66.63 -56.79
C ASN A 2 -10.39 -65.77 -55.67
N SER A 3 -10.96 -64.63 -55.43
CA SER A 3 -10.58 -63.79 -54.28
C SER A 3 -11.65 -63.93 -53.22
N VAL A 4 -11.26 -64.15 -51.97
CA VAL A 4 -12.15 -64.24 -50.85
C VAL A 4 -11.74 -63.12 -49.87
N THR A 5 -12.69 -62.24 -49.58
CA THR A 5 -12.51 -61.15 -48.56
C THR A 5 -13.28 -61.48 -47.32
N LYS A 6 -12.65 -61.30 -46.20
CA LYS A 6 -13.23 -61.54 -44.85
C LYS A 6 -12.83 -60.42 -43.86
N SER A 7 -13.67 -60.17 -42.89
CA SER A 7 -13.33 -59.32 -41.73
C SER A 7 -13.47 -60.14 -40.48
N VAL A 8 -12.54 -60.01 -39.57
CA VAL A 8 -12.53 -60.67 -38.26
C VAL A 8 -12.19 -59.63 -37.21
N ALA A 9 -12.76 -59.76 -36.04
CA ALA A 9 -12.36 -58.97 -34.90
C ALA A 9 -11.00 -59.46 -34.39
N GLU A 10 -10.16 -58.57 -33.87
CA GLU A 10 -8.96 -58.97 -33.14
C GLU A 10 -9.33 -59.86 -31.93
N GLY A 11 -8.38 -60.55 -31.39
CA GLY A 11 -8.64 -61.52 -30.30
C GLY A 11 -9.58 -62.68 -30.68
N SER A 12 -10.13 -62.65 -31.91
CA SER A 12 -11.01 -63.72 -32.35
C SER A 12 -10.24 -65.05 -32.43
N GLY A 13 -10.95 -66.13 -32.19
CA GLY A 13 -10.35 -67.45 -32.15
C GLY A 13 -9.58 -67.82 -33.45
N VAL A 14 -8.67 -68.76 -33.32
CA VAL A 14 -7.69 -69.11 -34.36
C VAL A 14 -8.26 -69.61 -35.72
N ALA A 15 -9.48 -70.11 -35.80
CA ALA A 15 -10.07 -70.56 -37.07
C ALA A 15 -10.69 -69.38 -37.84
N ILE A 16 -10.16 -69.16 -39.08
CA ILE A 16 -10.64 -68.09 -39.94
C ILE A 16 -11.76 -68.61 -40.83
N ASP A 17 -11.54 -69.80 -41.49
CA ASP A 17 -12.48 -70.36 -42.43
C ASP A 17 -12.28 -71.85 -42.59
N GLN A 18 -13.30 -72.52 -43.16
CA GLN A 18 -13.29 -73.87 -43.48
C GLN A 18 -13.91 -74.08 -44.86
N PHE A 19 -13.27 -74.93 -45.69
CA PHE A 19 -13.70 -75.23 -47.08
C PHE A 19 -13.76 -76.74 -47.28
N THR A 20 -14.71 -77.19 -48.06
CA THR A 20 -14.76 -78.58 -48.51
C THR A 20 -13.96 -78.76 -49.81
N ILE A 21 -13.00 -79.67 -49.83
CA ILE A 21 -12.23 -80.02 -51.00
C ILE A 21 -13.01 -81.11 -51.69
N THR A 22 -13.22 -80.97 -53.01
CA THR A 22 -13.77 -82.02 -53.83
C THR A 22 -12.66 -82.52 -54.75
N ASP A 23 -12.40 -83.81 -54.71
CA ASP A 23 -11.49 -84.51 -55.57
C ASP A 23 -12.23 -85.69 -56.15
N THR A 24 -12.08 -85.93 -57.47
CA THR A 24 -12.83 -86.93 -58.19
C THR A 24 -12.06 -88.22 -58.35
N ASP A 25 -10.76 -88.22 -58.08
CA ASP A 25 -9.98 -89.45 -58.06
C ASP A 25 -9.64 -89.77 -56.56
N ALA A 26 -9.54 -91.03 -56.29
CA ALA A 26 -9.36 -91.49 -54.91
C ALA A 26 -7.88 -91.76 -54.57
N SER A 27 -6.96 -91.27 -55.38
CA SER A 27 -5.53 -91.44 -55.16
C SER A 27 -4.82 -90.14 -54.84
N GLY A 28 -4.00 -90.14 -53.82
CA GLY A 28 -3.18 -89.01 -53.41
C GLY A 28 -3.42 -88.61 -51.97
N THR A 29 -2.50 -87.84 -51.39
CA THR A 29 -2.61 -87.25 -50.09
C THR A 29 -2.82 -85.76 -50.27
N LEU A 30 -3.98 -85.26 -49.84
CA LEU A 30 -4.28 -83.81 -49.87
C LEU A 30 -3.34 -83.05 -48.95
N THR A 31 -2.70 -82.02 -49.49
CA THR A 31 -1.82 -81.10 -48.79
C THR A 31 -2.21 -79.66 -49.10
N CYS A 32 -1.95 -78.74 -48.22
CA CYS A 32 -2.10 -77.33 -48.49
C CYS A 32 -0.80 -76.57 -48.13
N THR A 33 -0.58 -75.48 -48.82
CA THR A 33 0.57 -74.57 -48.61
C THR A 33 0.14 -73.12 -48.68
N GLU A 34 0.70 -72.32 -47.76
CA GLU A 34 0.52 -70.89 -47.71
C GLU A 34 1.62 -70.18 -48.52
N SER A 35 1.27 -69.06 -49.11
CA SER A 35 2.20 -68.18 -49.82
C SER A 35 1.61 -66.71 -49.85
N GLY A 36 2.43 -65.74 -50.19
CA GLY A 36 2.04 -64.36 -50.22
C GLY A 36 2.74 -63.56 -49.14
N ALA A 37 2.45 -62.22 -49.06
CA ALA A 37 3.16 -61.30 -48.18
C ALA A 37 3.02 -61.67 -46.74
N ASP A 38 1.81 -62.04 -46.30
CA ASP A 38 1.44 -62.31 -44.87
C ASP A 38 1.24 -63.81 -44.62
N ALA A 39 1.78 -64.69 -45.45
CA ALA A 39 1.61 -66.13 -45.29
C ALA A 39 2.07 -66.70 -44.01
N SER A 40 3.03 -66.07 -43.32
CA SER A 40 3.57 -66.52 -42.02
C SER A 40 2.58 -66.34 -40.88
N ASP A 41 1.57 -65.48 -41.05
CA ASP A 41 0.54 -65.24 -40.05
C ASP A 41 -0.57 -66.28 -40.05
N PHE A 42 -0.52 -67.22 -41.03
CA PHE A 42 -1.54 -68.22 -41.20
C PHE A 42 -0.97 -69.62 -41.21
N ALA A 43 -1.85 -70.56 -40.89
CA ALA A 43 -1.59 -71.97 -41.08
C ALA A 43 -2.81 -72.62 -41.74
N CYS A 44 -2.57 -73.53 -42.70
CA CYS A 44 -3.62 -74.33 -43.28
C CYS A 44 -3.48 -75.80 -42.84
N GLY A 45 -4.58 -76.47 -42.67
CA GLY A 45 -4.64 -77.88 -42.36
C GLY A 45 -5.76 -78.59 -43.06
N ILE A 46 -5.51 -79.85 -43.44
CA ILE A 46 -6.55 -80.67 -44.08
C ILE A 46 -6.83 -81.91 -43.27
N SER A 47 -8.14 -82.11 -42.97
CA SER A 47 -8.64 -83.33 -42.34
C SER A 47 -9.77 -83.96 -43.14
N GLY A 48 -9.47 -85.13 -43.76
CA GLY A 48 -10.35 -85.71 -44.75
C GLY A 48 -10.48 -84.82 -45.97
N THR A 49 -11.66 -84.28 -46.24
CA THR A 49 -11.94 -83.32 -47.31
C THR A 49 -12.15 -81.90 -46.84
N THR A 50 -11.86 -81.63 -45.54
CA THR A 50 -12.02 -80.28 -44.97
C THR A 50 -10.69 -79.60 -44.90
N LEU A 51 -10.54 -78.48 -45.63
CA LEU A 51 -9.47 -77.49 -45.47
C LEU A 51 -9.87 -76.47 -44.38
N THR A 52 -9.01 -76.30 -43.43
CA THR A 52 -9.18 -75.25 -42.39
C THR A 52 -8.03 -74.28 -42.49
N ILE A 53 -8.33 -72.97 -42.46
CA ILE A 53 -7.36 -71.85 -42.37
C ILE A 53 -7.45 -71.30 -40.97
N THR A 54 -6.32 -71.18 -40.33
CA THR A 54 -6.21 -70.66 -39.00
C THR A 54 -5.17 -69.53 -38.93
N TRP A 55 -5.30 -68.61 -37.96
CA TRP A 55 -4.20 -67.75 -37.57
C TRP A 55 -3.09 -68.57 -36.91
N SER A 56 -1.82 -68.17 -37.17
CA SER A 56 -0.67 -68.74 -36.43
C SER A 56 -0.65 -68.25 -34.96
N ALA A 57 -1.07 -67.03 -34.71
CA ALA A 57 -1.36 -66.40 -33.41
C ALA A 57 -2.64 -65.58 -33.55
N ALA A 58 -3.37 -65.33 -32.47
CA ALA A 58 -4.52 -64.44 -32.51
C ALA A 58 -4.14 -63.05 -33.03
N PRO A 59 -4.89 -62.48 -33.97
CA PRO A 59 -4.57 -61.19 -34.51
C PRO A 59 -4.80 -60.08 -33.46
N ASP A 60 -3.97 -59.05 -33.49
CA ASP A 60 -3.97 -57.89 -32.61
C ASP A 60 -3.94 -56.64 -33.54
N TYR A 61 -5.01 -55.82 -33.47
CA TYR A 61 -5.16 -54.64 -34.29
C TYR A 61 -4.16 -53.54 -33.95
N ASP A 62 -3.88 -53.41 -32.66
CA ASP A 62 -2.98 -52.38 -32.13
C ASP A 62 -1.51 -52.71 -32.37
N SER A 63 -1.22 -54.02 -32.65
CA SER A 63 0.12 -54.52 -32.90
C SER A 63 0.14 -55.47 -34.11
N PRO A 64 -0.22 -54.96 -35.30
CA PRO A 64 -0.38 -55.79 -36.49
C PRO A 64 0.94 -56.43 -36.94
N THR A 65 0.85 -57.70 -37.35
CA THR A 65 1.99 -58.51 -37.82
C THR A 65 2.05 -58.60 -39.35
N ASP A 66 1.05 -58.07 -40.07
CA ASP A 66 1.05 -58.01 -41.50
C ASP A 66 2.24 -57.18 -42.04
N SER A 67 2.67 -57.47 -43.25
CA SER A 67 3.93 -56.92 -43.84
C SER A 67 3.97 -55.40 -44.02
N ASN A 68 2.83 -54.74 -44.04
CA ASN A 68 2.71 -53.30 -44.21
C ASN A 68 2.01 -52.59 -43.04
N THR A 69 1.63 -53.34 -42.00
CA THR A 69 1.03 -52.83 -40.77
C THR A 69 -0.27 -52.02 -40.97
N ASP A 70 -1.12 -52.47 -41.94
CA ASP A 70 -2.39 -51.82 -42.25
C ASP A 70 -3.62 -52.66 -41.78
N ASN A 71 -3.38 -53.77 -41.03
CA ASN A 71 -4.39 -54.65 -40.58
C ASN A 71 -5.15 -55.40 -41.72
N VAL A 72 -4.56 -55.44 -42.90
CA VAL A 72 -5.12 -56.15 -44.06
C VAL A 72 -4.14 -57.20 -44.53
N TYR A 73 -4.40 -58.43 -44.17
CA TYR A 73 -3.56 -59.60 -44.40
C TYR A 73 -3.87 -60.23 -45.76
N VAL A 74 -2.92 -60.29 -46.60
CA VAL A 74 -3.05 -60.86 -47.96
C VAL A 74 -2.20 -62.13 -48.12
N TYR A 75 -2.86 -63.28 -48.28
CA TYR A 75 -2.21 -64.54 -48.41
C TYR A 75 -2.85 -65.43 -49.51
N VAL A 76 -2.19 -66.47 -49.92
CA VAL A 76 -2.63 -67.41 -50.96
C VAL A 76 -2.54 -68.83 -50.42
N ILE A 77 -3.63 -69.59 -50.55
CA ILE A 77 -3.68 -71.03 -50.22
C ILE A 77 -3.68 -71.86 -51.51
N THR A 78 -2.78 -72.80 -51.60
CA THR A 78 -2.69 -73.75 -52.69
C THR A 78 -2.92 -75.19 -52.12
N VAL A 79 -3.83 -75.93 -52.71
CA VAL A 79 -4.11 -77.33 -52.37
C VAL A 79 -3.56 -78.27 -53.47
N SER A 80 -2.94 -79.40 -53.03
CA SER A 80 -2.40 -80.42 -53.95
C SER A 80 -2.76 -81.81 -53.42
N ASP A 81 -3.00 -82.72 -54.32
CA ASP A 81 -3.18 -84.16 -54.08
C ASP A 81 -1.85 -84.97 -54.22
N GLY A 82 -0.74 -84.24 -54.42
CA GLY A 82 0.61 -84.81 -54.65
C GLY A 82 0.95 -85.02 -56.15
N VAL A 83 -0.02 -84.93 -57.03
CA VAL A 83 0.17 -85.03 -58.53
C VAL A 83 -0.33 -83.78 -59.21
N ASN A 84 -1.52 -83.35 -58.82
CA ASN A 84 -2.17 -82.15 -59.36
C ASN A 84 -2.22 -81.05 -58.32
N THR A 85 -2.24 -79.84 -58.76
CA THR A 85 -2.38 -78.64 -57.85
C THR A 85 -3.61 -77.88 -58.29
N ALA A 86 -4.49 -77.58 -57.32
CA ALA A 86 -5.66 -76.71 -57.53
C ALA A 86 -5.22 -75.26 -57.87
N SER A 87 -6.07 -74.57 -58.63
CA SER A 87 -5.84 -73.12 -58.80
C SER A 87 -5.78 -72.40 -57.44
N SER A 88 -4.71 -71.68 -57.23
CA SER A 88 -4.53 -70.89 -55.97
C SER A 88 -5.65 -69.87 -55.75
N THR A 89 -6.05 -69.65 -54.54
CA THR A 89 -7.03 -68.66 -54.14
C THR A 89 -6.32 -67.59 -53.25
N THR A 90 -6.50 -66.31 -53.61
CA THR A 90 -6.02 -65.23 -52.83
C THR A 90 -7.07 -64.86 -51.78
N TYR A 91 -6.64 -64.77 -50.57
CA TYR A 91 -7.47 -64.35 -49.44
C TYR A 91 -7.02 -62.98 -49.00
N THR A 92 -8.01 -62.14 -48.54
CA THR A 92 -7.78 -60.86 -47.94
C THR A 92 -8.58 -60.86 -46.64
N THR A 93 -7.89 -60.82 -45.51
CA THR A 93 -8.54 -60.77 -44.17
C THR A 93 -8.21 -59.45 -43.54
N THR A 94 -9.24 -58.65 -43.25
CA THR A 94 -9.13 -57.40 -42.49
C THR A 94 -9.41 -57.67 -41.05
N VAL A 95 -8.50 -57.27 -40.19
CA VAL A 95 -8.71 -57.26 -38.71
C VAL A 95 -9.39 -55.98 -38.34
N SER A 96 -10.47 -56.09 -37.60
CA SER A 96 -11.17 -54.93 -37.03
C SER A 96 -10.80 -54.73 -35.59
N ASP A 97 -10.70 -53.48 -35.21
CA ASP A 97 -10.43 -52.99 -33.86
C ASP A 97 -11.57 -53.35 -32.90
N GLU A 98 -11.21 -53.85 -31.74
CA GLU A 98 -12.08 -54.06 -30.59
C GLU A 98 -11.56 -53.09 -29.48
N ASN A 99 -12.42 -52.69 -28.57
CA ASN A 99 -12.01 -51.84 -27.46
C ASN A 99 -11.48 -52.76 -26.32
N ASP A 100 -10.22 -53.11 -26.38
CA ASP A 100 -9.60 -54.04 -25.41
C ASP A 100 -8.37 -53.43 -24.69
N GLN A 101 -7.84 -52.30 -25.12
CA GLN A 101 -6.74 -51.63 -24.47
C GLN A 101 -7.24 -50.76 -23.31
N THR A 102 -6.41 -50.59 -22.29
CA THR A 102 -6.74 -49.68 -21.18
C THR A 102 -6.21 -48.27 -21.48
N PRO A 103 -7.05 -47.23 -21.44
CA PRO A 103 -6.61 -45.87 -21.70
C PRO A 103 -5.51 -45.45 -20.75
N ALA A 104 -4.55 -44.67 -21.20
CA ALA A 104 -3.47 -44.13 -20.39
C ALA A 104 -3.61 -42.60 -20.25
N VAL A 105 -3.44 -42.10 -19.02
CA VAL A 105 -3.45 -40.69 -18.69
C VAL A 105 -2.38 -40.43 -17.63
N THR A 106 -1.70 -39.29 -17.72
CA THR A 106 -0.78 -38.86 -16.67
C THR A 106 -1.46 -37.81 -15.81
N VAL A 107 -1.65 -38.09 -14.52
CA VAL A 107 -2.13 -37.18 -13.51
C VAL A 107 -1.00 -36.97 -12.51
N ALA A 108 -0.57 -35.70 -12.31
CA ALA A 108 0.42 -35.42 -11.29
C ALA A 108 -0.21 -35.55 -9.88
N SER A 109 0.58 -35.98 -8.91
CA SER A 109 0.11 -36.11 -7.52
C SER A 109 -0.19 -34.79 -6.84
N THR A 110 0.36 -33.68 -7.37
CA THR A 110 0.15 -32.31 -6.84
C THR A 110 0.11 -31.29 -7.96
N TYR A 111 -0.70 -30.27 -7.76
CA TYR A 111 -0.76 -29.07 -8.61
C TYR A 111 -0.85 -27.83 -7.75
N ASN A 112 -0.39 -26.68 -8.28
CA ASN A 112 -0.65 -25.37 -7.73
C ASN A 112 -1.59 -24.61 -8.69
N HIS A 113 -2.54 -23.89 -8.11
CA HIS A 113 -3.47 -23.05 -8.85
C HIS A 113 -3.59 -21.71 -8.12
N ALA A 114 -3.32 -20.58 -8.80
CA ALA A 114 -3.51 -19.28 -8.19
C ALA A 114 -5.02 -19.00 -8.08
N GLU A 115 -5.46 -18.46 -6.95
CA GLU A 115 -6.82 -17.93 -6.86
C GLU A 115 -7.06 -16.86 -7.93
N ALA A 116 -8.31 -16.50 -8.17
CA ALA A 116 -8.72 -15.56 -9.22
C ALA A 116 -8.21 -15.89 -10.63
N ALA A 117 -7.47 -17.00 -10.82
CA ALA A 117 -7.13 -17.51 -12.15
C ALA A 117 -8.39 -18.02 -12.86
N ALA A 118 -8.24 -18.48 -14.10
CA ALA A 118 -9.37 -19.09 -14.82
C ALA A 118 -9.88 -20.32 -14.05
N THR A 119 -11.21 -20.57 -14.06
CA THR A 119 -11.81 -21.75 -13.42
C THR A 119 -11.31 -23.08 -13.97
N THR A 120 -10.74 -23.10 -15.19
CA THR A 120 -10.14 -24.33 -15.75
C THR A 120 -8.90 -24.70 -14.94
N PHE A 121 -9.03 -25.80 -14.20
CA PHE A 121 -7.93 -26.33 -13.41
C PHE A 121 -6.93 -27.07 -14.30
N GLN A 122 -7.40 -28.11 -15.04
CA GLN A 122 -6.52 -28.99 -15.82
C GLN A 122 -7.25 -29.60 -17.01
N THR A 123 -6.47 -29.89 -18.05
CA THR A 123 -6.91 -30.65 -19.23
C THR A 123 -6.06 -31.90 -19.33
N TYR A 124 -6.69 -33.06 -19.36
CA TYR A 124 -6.06 -34.35 -19.49
C TYR A 124 -6.30 -34.94 -20.87
N THR A 125 -5.24 -35.31 -21.58
CA THR A 125 -5.33 -36.01 -22.87
C THR A 125 -5.26 -37.50 -22.57
N ILE A 126 -6.28 -38.23 -23.01
CA ILE A 126 -6.35 -39.69 -22.95
C ILE A 126 -5.57 -40.26 -24.14
N VAL A 127 -4.60 -41.09 -23.84
CA VAL A 127 -3.85 -41.86 -24.87
C VAL A 127 -4.42 -43.26 -24.89
N ASP A 128 -4.86 -43.69 -26.05
CA ASP A 128 -5.48 -44.97 -26.28
C ASP A 128 -5.26 -45.37 -27.73
N SER A 129 -4.86 -46.59 -27.98
CA SER A 129 -4.65 -47.12 -29.33
C SER A 129 -5.95 -47.56 -29.99
N ASP A 130 -6.97 -47.94 -29.17
CA ASP A 130 -8.27 -48.33 -29.73
C ASP A 130 -8.89 -47.15 -30.50
N THR A 131 -9.39 -47.45 -31.67
CA THR A 131 -10.11 -46.50 -32.54
C THR A 131 -11.58 -46.38 -32.16
N THR A 132 -12.07 -47.37 -31.45
CA THR A 132 -13.44 -47.47 -30.93
C THR A 132 -13.45 -47.28 -29.44
N GLY A 133 -14.46 -46.59 -28.89
CA GLY A 133 -14.58 -46.36 -27.47
C GLY A 133 -15.47 -45.17 -27.12
N THR A 134 -16.05 -45.19 -25.93
CA THR A 134 -16.81 -44.06 -25.39
C THR A 134 -16.09 -43.52 -24.17
N TYR A 135 -15.25 -42.50 -24.40
CA TYR A 135 -14.43 -41.94 -23.35
C TYR A 135 -15.26 -41.19 -22.35
N ALA A 136 -14.94 -41.38 -21.06
CA ALA A 136 -15.52 -40.65 -19.95
C ALA A 136 -14.46 -40.35 -18.89
N CYS A 137 -14.64 -39.25 -18.19
CA CYS A 137 -13.91 -38.95 -16.97
C CYS A 137 -14.88 -38.60 -15.86
N SER A 138 -14.57 -39.03 -14.64
CA SER A 138 -15.37 -38.81 -13.46
C SER A 138 -14.50 -38.35 -12.30
N LEU A 139 -15.10 -37.56 -11.39
CA LEU A 139 -14.46 -37.02 -10.23
C LEU A 139 -14.96 -37.68 -8.95
N ALA A 140 -14.05 -37.90 -8.01
CA ALA A 140 -14.28 -38.36 -6.67
C ALA A 140 -13.25 -37.69 -5.74
N GLY A 141 -13.29 -38.00 -4.43
CA GLY A 141 -12.46 -37.35 -3.42
C GLY A 141 -13.27 -36.48 -2.50
N THR A 142 -12.65 -35.95 -1.47
CA THR A 142 -13.34 -35.15 -0.44
C THR A 142 -13.89 -33.84 -1.00
N ASP A 143 -13.19 -33.26 -1.99
CA ASP A 143 -13.50 -31.97 -2.57
C ASP A 143 -14.06 -32.06 -3.99
N ALA A 144 -14.49 -33.25 -4.42
CA ALA A 144 -15.00 -33.47 -5.78
C ALA A 144 -16.21 -32.60 -6.13
N ALA A 145 -16.97 -32.15 -5.12
CA ALA A 145 -18.14 -31.27 -5.32
C ALA A 145 -17.75 -29.86 -5.78
N ASP A 146 -16.51 -29.43 -5.50
CA ASP A 146 -15.98 -28.12 -5.89
C ASP A 146 -15.47 -28.09 -7.34
N PHE A 147 -15.59 -29.23 -8.05
CA PHE A 147 -15.15 -29.37 -9.42
C PHE A 147 -16.25 -29.94 -10.33
N SER A 148 -16.08 -29.71 -11.60
CA SER A 148 -16.82 -30.41 -12.65
C SER A 148 -15.88 -30.89 -13.74
N ALA A 149 -16.23 -32.00 -14.39
CA ALA A 149 -15.47 -32.54 -15.53
C ALA A 149 -16.32 -32.60 -16.78
N SER A 150 -15.70 -32.36 -17.91
CA SER A 150 -16.32 -32.54 -19.22
C SER A 150 -15.35 -33.27 -20.15
N ILE A 151 -15.91 -34.07 -21.08
CA ILE A 151 -15.13 -34.84 -22.06
C ILE A 151 -15.48 -34.40 -23.49
N SER A 152 -14.47 -34.25 -24.32
CA SER A 152 -14.62 -34.01 -25.75
C SER A 152 -13.60 -34.88 -26.49
N GLY A 153 -14.07 -35.94 -27.14
CA GLY A 153 -13.19 -36.95 -27.72
C GLY A 153 -12.30 -37.58 -26.65
N LYS A 154 -11.00 -37.58 -26.87
CA LYS A 154 -9.98 -38.08 -25.92
C LYS A 154 -9.46 -36.99 -24.93
N VAL A 155 -10.20 -35.88 -24.75
CA VAL A 155 -9.78 -34.74 -23.86
C VAL A 155 -10.78 -34.56 -22.72
N CYS A 156 -10.33 -34.75 -21.51
CA CYS A 156 -11.07 -34.45 -20.28
C CYS A 156 -10.61 -33.09 -19.74
N THR A 157 -11.55 -32.17 -19.56
CA THR A 157 -11.32 -30.86 -18.95
C THR A 157 -11.96 -30.83 -17.57
N VAL A 158 -11.15 -30.53 -16.55
CA VAL A 158 -11.60 -30.38 -15.16
C VAL A 158 -11.55 -28.89 -14.82
N VAL A 159 -12.63 -28.37 -14.25
CA VAL A 159 -12.78 -26.97 -13.87
C VAL A 159 -13.26 -26.85 -12.43
N PHE A 160 -12.86 -25.81 -11.72
CA PHE A 160 -13.50 -25.45 -10.45
C PHE A 160 -14.97 -25.06 -10.71
N ALA A 161 -15.85 -25.41 -9.82
CA ALA A 161 -17.28 -25.04 -9.87
C ALA A 161 -17.48 -23.53 -9.64
N ALA A 162 -16.60 -22.90 -8.85
CA ALA A 162 -16.44 -21.47 -8.67
C ALA A 162 -14.95 -21.14 -8.66
N ASN A 163 -14.57 -19.87 -8.90
CA ASN A 163 -13.18 -19.48 -8.69
C ASN A 163 -12.79 -19.73 -7.24
N PRO A 164 -11.65 -20.37 -6.99
CA PRO A 164 -11.15 -20.52 -5.65
C PRO A 164 -10.75 -19.16 -5.07
N ASP A 165 -10.92 -19.01 -3.75
CA ASP A 165 -10.66 -17.82 -2.95
C ASP A 165 -9.80 -18.27 -1.77
N TYR A 166 -8.57 -17.76 -1.69
CA TYR A 166 -7.58 -18.22 -0.70
C TYR A 166 -7.96 -17.79 0.72
N GLU A 167 -8.55 -16.60 0.87
CA GLU A 167 -8.98 -16.06 2.17
C GLU A 167 -10.26 -16.75 2.70
N ASN A 168 -11.02 -17.35 1.78
CA ASN A 168 -12.27 -18.03 2.12
C ASN A 168 -12.35 -19.41 1.43
N PRO A 169 -11.47 -20.35 1.79
CA PRO A 169 -11.34 -21.64 1.13
C PRO A 169 -12.62 -22.46 1.21
N ALA A 170 -13.02 -23.04 0.08
CA ALA A 170 -14.20 -23.89 -0.02
C ALA A 170 -13.87 -25.38 0.19
N ASP A 171 -12.58 -25.76 0.21
CA ASP A 171 -12.14 -27.13 0.45
C ASP A 171 -12.64 -27.66 1.80
N ASN A 172 -12.86 -28.94 1.91
CA ASN A 172 -13.39 -29.59 3.12
C ASN A 172 -12.49 -29.42 4.35
N GLY A 173 -11.20 -29.19 4.14
CA GLY A 173 -10.19 -28.95 5.19
C GLY A 173 -10.07 -27.49 5.61
N GLY A 174 -10.54 -26.55 4.82
CA GLY A 174 -10.35 -25.11 5.01
C GLY A 174 -8.87 -24.70 5.03
N ASN A 175 -8.04 -25.40 4.25
CA ASN A 175 -6.59 -25.24 4.25
C ASN A 175 -6.00 -24.93 2.87
N ASN A 176 -6.87 -24.58 1.91
CA ASN A 176 -6.50 -24.29 0.53
C ASN A 176 -5.87 -25.48 -0.21
N VAL A 177 -6.14 -26.73 0.25
CA VAL A 177 -5.69 -27.96 -0.43
C VAL A 177 -6.91 -28.80 -0.77
N TYR A 178 -7.23 -28.93 -2.02
CA TYR A 178 -8.34 -29.71 -2.56
C TYR A 178 -7.86 -31.10 -2.93
N ASP A 179 -8.43 -32.12 -2.32
CA ASP A 179 -8.15 -33.54 -2.59
C ASP A 179 -9.11 -34.09 -3.63
N LEU A 180 -8.61 -34.35 -4.82
CA LEU A 180 -9.38 -34.81 -5.96
C LEU A 180 -8.90 -36.18 -6.44
N THR A 181 -9.83 -37.04 -6.83
CA THR A 181 -9.57 -38.30 -7.52
C THR A 181 -10.21 -38.21 -8.91
N VAL A 182 -9.41 -38.45 -9.97
CA VAL A 182 -9.90 -38.46 -11.35
C VAL A 182 -9.83 -39.87 -11.88
N ALA A 183 -10.93 -40.36 -12.45
CA ALA A 183 -11.01 -41.67 -13.07
C ALA A 183 -11.36 -41.55 -14.55
N PHE A 184 -10.75 -42.38 -15.39
CA PHE A 184 -10.89 -42.36 -16.84
C PHE A 184 -11.31 -43.75 -17.32
N THR A 185 -12.16 -43.79 -18.38
CA THR A 185 -12.57 -45.02 -19.05
C THR A 185 -12.85 -44.74 -20.51
N ASP A 186 -12.71 -45.77 -21.36
CA ASP A 186 -13.12 -45.77 -22.76
C ASP A 186 -14.51 -46.39 -22.96
N GLY A 187 -15.17 -46.80 -21.86
CA GLY A 187 -16.47 -47.47 -21.86
C GLY A 187 -16.39 -48.99 -21.61
N THR A 188 -15.26 -49.62 -21.93
CA THR A 188 -14.99 -51.05 -21.65
C THR A 188 -13.92 -51.23 -20.59
N ASN A 189 -12.81 -50.51 -20.75
CA ASN A 189 -11.66 -50.59 -19.89
C ASN A 189 -11.57 -49.32 -19.04
N ALA A 190 -11.06 -49.42 -17.82
CA ALA A 190 -10.93 -48.30 -16.90
C ALA A 190 -9.50 -48.22 -16.38
N LEU A 191 -8.91 -47.02 -16.48
CA LEU A 191 -7.66 -46.71 -15.79
C LEU A 191 -7.89 -46.68 -14.28
N THR A 192 -6.96 -47.22 -13.50
CA THR A 192 -6.99 -47.06 -12.04
C THR A 192 -7.07 -45.57 -11.70
N ALA A 193 -8.07 -45.23 -10.87
CA ALA A 193 -8.32 -43.85 -10.43
C ALA A 193 -7.07 -43.21 -9.83
N GLN A 194 -6.78 -41.97 -10.24
CA GLN A 194 -5.59 -41.20 -9.86
C GLN A 194 -5.98 -40.13 -8.85
N THR A 195 -5.25 -40.05 -7.74
CA THR A 195 -5.46 -39.00 -6.72
C THR A 195 -4.48 -37.83 -6.96
N THR A 196 -4.95 -36.62 -6.72
CA THR A 196 -4.14 -35.41 -6.80
C THR A 196 -4.57 -34.41 -5.72
N ALA A 197 -3.61 -33.69 -5.17
CA ALA A 197 -3.85 -32.55 -4.28
C ALA A 197 -3.61 -31.24 -5.04
N ILE A 198 -4.57 -30.33 -4.99
CA ILE A 198 -4.50 -29.03 -5.64
C ILE A 198 -4.37 -27.97 -4.55
N THR A 199 -3.19 -27.34 -4.48
CA THR A 199 -2.97 -26.23 -3.55
C THR A 199 -3.35 -24.92 -4.24
N VAL A 200 -4.34 -24.21 -3.70
CA VAL A 200 -4.64 -22.84 -4.09
C VAL A 200 -3.59 -21.92 -3.45
N THR A 201 -3.01 -21.05 -4.25
CA THR A 201 -2.01 -20.09 -3.82
C THR A 201 -2.61 -18.70 -3.79
N ASP A 202 -2.24 -17.97 -2.75
CA ASP A 202 -2.60 -16.59 -2.49
C ASP A 202 -2.20 -15.65 -3.65
N ALA A 203 -3.07 -14.73 -4.01
CA ALA A 203 -2.81 -13.60 -4.88
C ALA A 203 -3.12 -12.32 -4.11
N ASN A 204 -2.37 -11.26 -4.35
CA ASN A 204 -2.64 -9.97 -3.73
C ASN A 204 -3.87 -9.34 -4.41
N ASP A 205 -5.07 -9.67 -3.95
CA ASP A 205 -6.34 -9.19 -4.51
C ASP A 205 -7.26 -8.51 -3.48
N GLN A 206 -6.95 -8.62 -2.20
CA GLN A 206 -7.67 -7.95 -1.14
C GLN A 206 -7.15 -6.52 -0.94
N THR A 207 -8.01 -5.65 -0.43
CA THR A 207 -7.63 -4.25 -0.17
C THR A 207 -7.20 -4.09 1.28
N PRO A 208 -6.02 -3.49 1.54
CA PRO A 208 -5.58 -3.25 2.90
C PRO A 208 -6.57 -2.38 3.67
N THR A 209 -6.79 -2.69 4.93
CA THR A 209 -7.68 -1.94 5.81
C THR A 209 -6.94 -1.44 7.04
N TYR A 210 -7.29 -0.24 7.48
CA TYR A 210 -6.78 0.32 8.73
C TYR A 210 -7.87 1.13 9.43
N THR A 211 -7.83 1.14 10.75
CA THR A 211 -8.73 2.01 11.52
C THR A 211 -8.05 3.35 11.69
N ALA A 212 -8.51 4.33 10.94
CA ALA A 212 -8.08 5.71 11.14
C ALA A 212 -8.34 6.11 12.60
N GLY A 213 -7.34 6.69 13.24
CA GLY A 213 -7.49 7.30 14.56
C GLY A 213 -8.37 8.56 14.49
N THR A 214 -8.17 9.48 15.44
CA THR A 214 -8.86 10.77 15.42
C THR A 214 -8.42 11.58 14.20
N THR A 215 -9.34 11.88 13.30
CA THR A 215 -9.06 12.63 12.06
C THR A 215 -8.97 14.14 12.28
N THR A 216 -9.40 14.64 13.44
CA THR A 216 -9.22 16.04 13.85
C THR A 216 -8.54 16.07 15.20
N GLN A 217 -7.43 16.79 15.33
CA GLN A 217 -6.61 16.86 16.53
C GLN A 217 -6.16 18.29 16.76
N SER A 218 -5.80 18.61 18.02
CA SER A 218 -5.08 19.82 18.38
C SER A 218 -3.78 19.43 19.09
N VAL A 219 -2.67 20.00 18.66
CA VAL A 219 -1.35 19.77 19.23
C VAL A 219 -0.72 21.13 19.56
N ALA A 220 0.03 21.22 20.64
CA ALA A 220 0.81 22.40 20.93
C ALA A 220 2.00 22.49 19.95
N GLU A 221 2.36 23.67 19.52
CA GLU A 221 3.63 23.88 18.81
C GLU A 221 4.81 23.37 19.63
N GLY A 222 5.96 23.21 19.00
CA GLY A 222 7.11 22.59 19.65
C GLY A 222 6.95 21.09 19.88
N SER A 223 5.79 20.49 19.57
CA SER A 223 5.54 19.07 19.73
C SER A 223 6.22 18.27 18.61
N SER A 224 7.12 17.36 19.01
CA SER A 224 7.75 16.39 18.10
C SER A 224 7.06 15.03 18.13
N ALA A 225 5.89 14.91 18.78
CA ALA A 225 5.20 13.65 18.96
C ALA A 225 4.64 13.09 17.64
N ASN A 226 4.52 11.76 17.56
CA ASN A 226 3.75 11.13 16.51
C ASN A 226 2.31 11.63 16.55
N ILE A 227 1.77 11.97 15.39
CA ILE A 227 0.39 12.47 15.27
C ILE A 227 -0.59 11.30 15.38
N GLY A 228 -0.22 10.13 14.85
CA GLY A 228 -1.04 8.93 14.92
C GLY A 228 -0.27 7.66 14.64
N GLN A 229 -0.76 6.56 15.23
CA GLN A 229 -0.36 5.21 14.92
C GLN A 229 -1.61 4.36 14.73
N PHE A 230 -1.66 3.57 13.68
CA PHE A 230 -2.80 2.75 13.32
C PHE A 230 -2.34 1.33 13.04
N ALA A 231 -3.17 0.36 13.44
CA ALA A 231 -2.99 -1.02 13.00
C ALA A 231 -3.48 -1.15 11.56
N LEU A 232 -2.65 -1.75 10.72
CA LEU A 232 -2.93 -2.14 9.35
C LEU A 232 -3.25 -3.63 9.33
N THR A 233 -4.30 -4.01 8.63
CA THR A 233 -4.69 -5.40 8.43
C THR A 233 -4.92 -5.66 6.96
N ASP A 234 -4.44 -6.80 6.50
CA ASP A 234 -4.64 -7.34 5.18
C ASP A 234 -4.71 -8.85 5.30
N SER A 235 -5.53 -9.49 4.52
CA SER A 235 -5.64 -10.94 4.53
C SER A 235 -4.69 -11.62 3.54
N ASP A 236 -4.21 -10.89 2.53
CA ASP A 236 -3.23 -11.43 1.60
C ASP A 236 -1.87 -11.60 2.27
N THR A 237 -1.13 -12.60 1.87
CA THR A 237 0.21 -12.90 2.38
C THR A 237 1.29 -12.33 1.47
N GLY A 238 2.40 -11.88 2.03
CA GLY A 238 3.55 -11.43 1.25
C GLY A 238 3.47 -10.00 0.69
N ASN A 239 2.54 -9.18 1.16
CA ASN A 239 2.32 -7.80 0.74
C ASN A 239 3.49 -6.87 1.06
N SER A 240 3.69 -5.87 0.23
CA SER A 240 4.65 -4.78 0.44
C SER A 240 3.90 -3.46 0.59
N PHE A 241 3.56 -3.12 1.83
CA PHE A 241 2.81 -1.91 2.11
C PHE A 241 3.61 -0.64 1.86
N SER A 242 2.96 0.33 1.23
CA SER A 242 3.44 1.69 1.08
C SER A 242 2.39 2.69 1.57
N CYS A 243 2.84 3.86 2.01
CA CYS A 243 2.00 4.96 2.44
C CYS A 243 2.31 6.19 1.60
N THR A 244 1.27 6.83 1.07
CA THR A 244 1.40 8.05 0.27
C THR A 244 0.58 9.15 0.92
N GLU A 245 1.23 10.30 1.16
CA GLU A 245 0.60 11.53 1.62
C GLU A 245 0.16 12.37 0.43
N SER A 246 -0.96 13.08 0.60
CA SER A 246 -1.48 14.04 -0.37
C SER A 246 -2.26 15.16 0.34
N GLY A 247 -2.52 16.26 -0.35
CA GLY A 247 -3.16 17.44 0.21
C GLY A 247 -2.23 18.65 0.23
N ALA A 248 -2.75 19.80 0.67
CA ALA A 248 -2.01 21.06 0.63
C ALA A 248 -0.77 21.04 1.53
N ASP A 249 -0.89 20.39 2.69
CA ASP A 249 0.12 20.38 3.74
C ASP A 249 0.80 19.01 3.88
N ALA A 250 0.67 18.14 2.88
CA ALA A 250 1.26 16.80 2.91
C ALA A 250 2.77 16.79 3.15
N GLY A 251 3.48 17.82 2.69
CA GLY A 251 4.93 17.97 2.87
C GLY A 251 5.38 18.22 4.31
N ASP A 252 4.45 18.60 5.20
CA ASP A 252 4.74 18.85 6.61
C ASP A 252 4.67 17.58 7.45
N PHE A 253 4.32 16.45 6.83
CA PHE A 253 4.17 15.15 7.48
C PHE A 253 5.07 14.09 6.88
N THR A 254 5.25 13.01 7.62
CA THR A 254 5.87 11.79 7.17
C THR A 254 4.99 10.61 7.55
N CYS A 255 4.74 9.72 6.59
CA CYS A 255 4.08 8.45 6.80
C CYS A 255 5.08 7.31 6.68
N SER A 256 5.10 6.41 7.64
CA SER A 256 5.97 5.24 7.62
C SER A 256 5.21 4.00 8.07
N ILE A 257 5.61 2.84 7.53
CA ILE A 257 5.02 1.55 7.88
C ILE A 257 6.13 0.64 8.40
N SER A 258 5.87 0.02 9.54
CA SER A 258 6.76 -0.99 10.13
C SER A 258 5.93 -2.20 10.56
N GLY A 259 6.09 -3.31 9.85
CA GLY A 259 5.19 -4.45 9.98
C GLY A 259 3.75 -4.05 9.65
N SER A 260 2.84 -4.25 10.60
CA SER A 260 1.44 -3.86 10.48
C SER A 260 1.09 -2.54 11.20
N ILE A 261 2.06 -1.67 11.43
CA ILE A 261 1.83 -0.37 12.09
C ILE A 261 2.17 0.76 11.12
N VAL A 262 1.17 1.60 10.85
CA VAL A 262 1.31 2.87 10.15
C VAL A 262 1.59 3.95 11.19
N THR A 263 2.61 4.78 10.99
CA THR A 263 2.96 5.91 11.85
C THR A 263 2.97 7.20 11.04
N ILE A 264 2.23 8.19 11.50
CA ILE A 264 2.25 9.56 10.98
C ILE A 264 2.97 10.45 11.97
N ALA A 265 3.93 11.21 11.50
CA ALA A 265 4.71 12.16 12.29
C ALA A 265 4.90 13.47 11.56
N TRP A 266 5.24 14.53 12.29
CA TRP A 266 5.67 15.78 11.70
C TRP A 266 7.00 15.61 10.96
N ALA A 267 7.14 16.21 9.78
CA ALA A 267 8.41 16.29 9.05
C ALA A 267 9.38 17.26 9.75
N ALA A 268 8.85 18.34 10.30
CA ALA A 268 9.54 19.29 11.18
C ALA A 268 8.62 19.67 12.34
N THR A 269 9.17 20.09 13.47
CA THR A 269 8.39 20.56 14.62
C THR A 269 7.52 21.73 14.20
N PRO A 270 6.20 21.71 14.43
CA PRO A 270 5.33 22.82 14.06
C PRO A 270 5.59 24.05 14.96
N ASP A 271 5.46 25.22 14.38
CA ASP A 271 5.63 26.53 15.00
C ASP A 271 4.38 27.35 14.68
N TYR A 272 3.67 27.80 15.72
CA TYR A 272 2.41 28.55 15.56
C TYR A 272 2.66 29.97 15.05
N ASP A 273 3.76 30.58 15.49
CA ASP A 273 4.12 31.96 15.12
C ASP A 273 4.64 32.08 13.69
N THR A 274 5.15 30.92 13.15
CA THR A 274 5.68 30.85 11.79
C THR A 274 5.12 29.61 11.09
N PRO A 275 3.81 29.56 10.84
CA PRO A 275 3.14 28.37 10.33
C PRO A 275 3.67 27.97 8.96
N ALA A 276 3.93 26.68 8.79
CA ALA A 276 4.39 26.07 7.54
C ALA A 276 3.22 25.65 6.63
N ASP A 277 1.99 25.58 7.15
CA ASP A 277 0.80 25.22 6.39
C ASP A 277 0.58 26.14 5.21
N ALA A 278 -0.02 25.64 4.14
CA ALA A 278 -0.12 26.30 2.84
C ALA A 278 -0.89 27.64 2.87
N ASN A 279 -1.79 27.83 3.83
CA ASN A 279 -2.62 29.05 3.95
C ASN A 279 -2.31 29.89 5.18
N GLY A 280 -1.43 29.45 6.08
CA GLY A 280 -0.97 30.17 7.27
C GLY A 280 -2.02 30.32 8.36
N ASP A 281 -2.96 29.36 8.48
CA ASP A 281 -4.02 29.41 9.49
C ASP A 281 -3.79 28.44 10.67
N ASN A 282 -2.63 27.80 10.73
CA ASN A 282 -2.28 26.81 11.73
C ASN A 282 -3.17 25.55 11.73
N VAL A 283 -3.87 25.28 10.62
CA VAL A 283 -4.65 24.06 10.41
C VAL A 283 -4.08 23.28 9.23
N TYR A 284 -3.37 22.21 9.53
CA TYR A 284 -2.70 21.34 8.57
C TYR A 284 -3.65 20.27 8.08
N ALA A 285 -3.99 20.29 6.78
CA ALA A 285 -4.88 19.34 6.12
C ALA A 285 -4.11 18.42 5.16
N TYR A 286 -4.15 17.12 5.41
CA TYR A 286 -3.51 16.11 4.58
C TYR A 286 -4.34 14.85 4.50
N SER A 287 -4.06 14.02 3.51
CA SER A 287 -4.69 12.70 3.33
C SER A 287 -3.63 11.64 3.15
N ILE A 288 -3.89 10.44 3.66
CA ILE A 288 -3.04 9.27 3.44
C ILE A 288 -3.79 8.20 2.64
N VAL A 289 -3.04 7.47 1.83
CA VAL A 289 -3.47 6.26 1.14
C VAL A 289 -2.45 5.18 1.45
N ILE A 290 -2.93 4.01 1.85
CA ILE A 290 -2.11 2.82 2.03
C ILE A 290 -2.31 1.93 0.81
N ASP A 291 -1.21 1.42 0.27
CA ASP A 291 -1.17 0.56 -0.91
C ASP A 291 -0.33 -0.68 -0.59
N ASP A 292 -0.78 -1.86 -1.03
CA ASP A 292 -0.11 -3.15 -0.81
C ASP A 292 0.72 -3.62 -2.01
N GLY A 293 0.73 -2.81 -3.07
CA GLY A 293 1.40 -3.10 -4.34
C GLY A 293 0.45 -3.53 -5.47
N ALA A 294 -0.81 -3.85 -5.16
CA ALA A 294 -1.86 -4.17 -6.12
C ALA A 294 -3.15 -3.38 -5.86
N ASN A 295 -3.50 -3.19 -4.59
CA ASN A 295 -4.73 -2.57 -4.16
C ASN A 295 -4.46 -1.40 -3.22
N SER A 296 -5.30 -0.38 -3.26
CA SER A 296 -5.16 0.82 -2.41
C SER A 296 -6.36 0.99 -1.51
N ALA A 297 -6.12 1.21 -0.22
CA ALA A 297 -7.15 1.61 0.73
C ALA A 297 -7.77 2.97 0.37
N SER A 298 -9.00 3.20 0.78
CA SER A 298 -9.63 4.52 0.61
C SER A 298 -8.85 5.60 1.36
N ALA A 299 -8.68 6.76 0.72
CA ALA A 299 -7.99 7.90 1.32
C ALA A 299 -8.68 8.35 2.61
N THR A 300 -7.90 8.59 3.66
CA THR A 300 -8.38 9.22 4.90
C THR A 300 -7.77 10.61 5.04
N THR A 301 -8.63 11.62 5.24
CA THR A 301 -8.21 13.02 5.42
C THR A 301 -8.13 13.37 6.90
N TYR A 302 -7.08 14.06 7.28
CA TYR A 302 -6.79 14.55 8.62
C TYR A 302 -6.71 16.06 8.64
N ALA A 303 -7.10 16.68 9.75
CA ALA A 303 -6.92 18.09 10.03
C ALA A 303 -6.30 18.26 11.43
N ILE A 304 -5.11 18.82 11.49
CA ILE A 304 -4.37 19.03 12.74
C ILE A 304 -4.29 20.53 13.00
N THR A 305 -4.86 20.99 14.10
CA THR A 305 -4.72 22.37 14.53
C THR A 305 -3.50 22.49 15.44
N VAL A 306 -2.55 23.34 15.08
CA VAL A 306 -1.46 23.71 15.97
C VAL A 306 -1.94 24.83 16.87
N THR A 307 -1.69 24.70 18.17
CA THR A 307 -2.07 25.67 19.18
C THR A 307 -0.85 26.39 19.72
N ASP A 308 -1.03 27.67 19.94
CA ASP A 308 -0.04 28.60 20.47
C ASP A 308 0.44 28.19 21.86
N THR A 309 1.74 28.31 22.09
CA THR A 309 2.42 28.16 23.37
C THR A 309 3.20 29.45 23.62
N ASN A 310 3.15 30.00 24.81
CA ASN A 310 3.91 31.21 25.15
C ASN A 310 5.42 30.89 25.21
N ASP A 311 6.10 30.93 24.10
CA ASP A 311 7.52 30.59 23.95
C ASP A 311 8.38 31.73 23.34
N GLN A 312 7.76 32.75 22.79
CA GLN A 312 8.46 33.90 22.23
C GLN A 312 8.78 34.93 23.31
N THR A 313 9.88 35.66 23.14
CA THR A 313 10.25 36.74 24.05
C THR A 313 9.68 38.07 23.54
N PRO A 314 8.89 38.80 24.34
CA PRO A 314 8.31 40.05 23.90
C PRO A 314 9.39 41.07 23.53
N ALA A 315 9.19 41.79 22.44
CA ALA A 315 10.08 42.86 22.00
C ALA A 315 9.52 44.24 22.40
N VAL A 316 10.38 45.11 22.88
CA VAL A 316 10.04 46.49 23.24
C VAL A 316 11.17 47.41 22.82
N SER A 317 10.84 48.59 22.32
CA SER A 317 11.83 49.67 22.05
C SER A 317 11.85 50.65 23.18
N VAL A 318 12.99 50.73 23.90
CA VAL A 318 13.26 51.72 24.93
C VAL A 318 14.44 52.56 24.46
N SER A 319 14.24 53.90 24.34
CA SER A 319 15.35 54.82 24.00
C SER A 319 16.33 54.90 25.17
N ALA A 320 17.62 55.01 24.89
CA ALA A 320 18.64 55.21 25.92
C ALA A 320 18.47 56.55 26.63
N THR A 321 17.82 57.52 25.99
CA THR A 321 17.59 58.86 26.58
C THR A 321 16.21 59.39 26.18
N TYR A 322 15.58 60.07 27.10
CA TYR A 322 14.36 60.84 26.89
C TYR A 322 14.55 62.27 27.48
N SER A 323 13.73 63.21 27.07
CA SER A 323 13.68 64.56 27.59
C SER A 323 12.23 64.95 27.84
N GLN A 324 11.91 65.53 28.99
CA GLN A 324 10.58 65.99 29.38
C GLN A 324 10.71 67.32 30.07
N ALA A 325 9.84 68.29 29.73
CA ALA A 325 9.77 69.54 30.46
C ALA A 325 9.17 69.26 31.86
N GLU A 326 9.65 69.95 32.88
CA GLU A 326 9.03 69.94 34.19
C GLU A 326 7.56 70.38 34.11
N ALA A 327 6.79 70.10 35.14
CA ALA A 327 5.36 70.43 35.22
C ALA A 327 4.49 69.97 34.05
N ALA A 328 5.09 69.22 33.09
CA ALA A 328 4.33 68.51 32.06
C ALA A 328 3.42 67.47 32.71
N ALA A 329 2.79 66.61 31.97
CA ALA A 329 1.99 65.51 32.55
C ALA A 329 2.85 64.54 33.37
N THR A 330 2.30 63.93 34.39
CA THR A 330 2.99 62.87 35.19
C THR A 330 3.26 61.60 34.36
N THR A 331 2.54 61.34 33.26
CA THR A 331 2.83 60.27 32.31
C THR A 331 4.14 60.53 31.63
N PHE A 332 5.13 59.67 31.87
CA PHE A 332 6.42 59.74 31.22
C PHE A 332 6.35 59.06 29.85
N GLN A 333 6.06 57.77 29.80
CA GLN A 333 6.08 56.97 28.53
C GLN A 333 5.16 55.78 28.61
N ALA A 334 4.56 55.40 27.47
CA ALA A 334 3.87 54.15 27.28
C ALA A 334 4.75 53.26 26.38
N PHE A 335 5.12 52.09 26.87
CA PHE A 335 5.90 51.09 26.14
C PHE A 335 4.98 49.99 25.67
N THR A 336 4.90 49.81 24.33
CA THR A 336 4.12 48.73 23.74
C THR A 336 5.01 47.50 23.57
N MET A 337 4.65 46.41 24.17
CA MET A 337 5.27 45.11 23.93
C MET A 337 4.73 44.50 22.64
N VAL A 338 5.62 44.09 21.75
CA VAL A 338 5.33 43.38 20.52
C VAL A 338 5.67 41.92 20.78
N ASP A 339 4.69 41.06 20.61
CA ASP A 339 4.76 39.64 20.91
C ASP A 339 3.83 38.89 19.95
N THR A 340 4.29 37.79 19.37
CA THR A 340 3.51 36.95 18.47
C THR A 340 2.61 35.99 19.24
N ASP A 341 3.04 35.61 20.45
CA ASP A 341 2.22 34.75 21.29
C ASP A 341 0.86 35.38 21.58
N THR A 342 -0.19 34.58 21.41
CA THR A 342 -1.57 34.99 21.71
C THR A 342 -1.90 34.84 23.19
N ALA A 343 -1.17 33.98 23.91
CA ALA A 343 -1.30 33.71 25.30
C ALA A 343 -0.13 34.33 26.09
N GLY A 344 -0.40 35.13 27.14
CA GLY A 344 0.66 35.67 27.97
C GLY A 344 0.11 36.56 29.08
N THR A 345 0.87 36.70 30.17
CA THR A 345 0.57 37.62 31.28
C THR A 345 1.61 38.71 31.29
N TYR A 346 1.33 39.80 30.56
CA TYR A 346 2.27 40.87 30.35
C TYR A 346 2.50 41.69 31.62
N ALA A 347 3.75 41.93 31.95
CA ALA A 347 4.16 42.73 33.09
C ALA A 347 5.41 43.54 32.77
N CYS A 348 5.58 44.66 33.48
CA CYS A 348 6.83 45.37 33.49
C CYS A 348 7.28 45.64 34.95
N THR A 349 8.58 45.74 35.14
CA THR A 349 9.16 46.11 36.45
C THR A 349 10.13 47.28 36.28
N LEU A 350 10.14 48.15 37.29
CA LEU A 350 11.02 49.32 37.31
C LEU A 350 12.20 49.07 38.26
N GLY A 351 13.39 49.45 37.83
CA GLY A 351 14.65 49.40 38.53
C GLY A 351 15.48 50.67 38.22
N GLY A 352 16.70 50.74 38.66
CA GLY A 352 17.55 51.90 38.55
C GLY A 352 17.54 52.74 39.84
N THR A 353 18.43 53.72 39.90
CA THR A 353 18.64 54.55 41.10
C THR A 353 17.44 55.38 41.48
N ASP A 354 16.65 55.78 40.48
CA ASP A 354 15.50 56.66 40.64
C ASP A 354 14.15 55.97 40.51
N ALA A 355 14.14 54.61 40.47
CA ALA A 355 12.92 53.82 40.27
C ALA A 355 11.77 54.16 41.26
N ALA A 356 12.10 54.52 42.49
CA ALA A 356 11.12 54.87 43.52
C ALA A 356 10.30 56.14 43.21
N LEU A 357 10.80 56.96 42.28
CA LEU A 357 10.15 58.21 41.83
C LEU A 357 9.15 57.96 40.68
N PHE A 358 9.03 56.69 40.23
CA PHE A 358 8.14 56.31 39.16
C PHE A 358 7.11 55.29 39.63
N ALA A 359 5.96 55.32 39.03
CA ALA A 359 4.90 54.33 39.14
C ALA A 359 4.67 53.72 37.75
N LYS A 360 4.07 52.51 37.73
CA LYS A 360 3.74 51.81 36.49
C LYS A 360 2.33 51.26 36.54
N SER A 361 1.74 51.10 35.35
CA SER A 361 0.51 50.36 35.16
C SER A 361 0.63 49.56 33.87
N VAL A 362 0.01 48.34 33.81
CA VAL A 362 -0.01 47.50 32.62
C VAL A 362 -1.45 47.24 32.19
N SER A 363 -1.73 47.45 30.93
CA SER A 363 -3.02 47.14 30.31
C SER A 363 -2.77 46.43 28.97
N GLY A 364 -3.10 45.13 28.91
CA GLY A 364 -2.73 44.26 27.76
C GLY A 364 -1.22 44.30 27.54
N LYS A 365 -0.79 44.54 26.30
CA LYS A 365 0.63 44.63 25.87
C LYS A 365 1.24 46.02 26.11
N VAL A 366 0.63 46.92 26.93
CA VAL A 366 1.14 48.29 27.15
C VAL A 366 1.52 48.52 28.60
N CYS A 367 2.78 48.84 28.82
CA CYS A 367 3.28 49.28 30.12
C CYS A 367 3.39 50.83 30.11
N THR A 368 2.59 51.51 30.96
CA THR A 368 2.63 52.95 31.15
C THR A 368 3.45 53.27 32.38
N VAL A 369 4.49 54.10 32.23
CA VAL A 369 5.35 54.60 33.31
C VAL A 369 5.01 56.07 33.56
N THR A 370 4.81 56.39 34.80
CA THR A 370 4.46 57.75 35.27
C THR A 370 5.39 58.19 36.37
N PHE A 371 5.65 59.47 36.48
CA PHE A 371 6.24 60.02 37.72
C PHE A 371 5.24 59.93 38.86
N VAL A 372 5.70 59.65 40.08
CA VAL A 372 4.86 59.67 41.31
C VAL A 372 4.39 61.08 41.60
N SER A 373 5.24 62.07 41.36
CA SER A 373 4.93 63.50 41.43
C SER A 373 5.60 64.19 40.25
N ASN A 374 5.04 65.30 39.79
CA ASN A 374 5.67 66.08 38.71
C ASN A 374 7.09 66.44 39.08
N PRO A 375 8.05 66.23 38.19
CA PRO A 375 9.43 66.68 38.43
C PRO A 375 9.48 68.22 38.43
N ASN A 376 10.40 68.76 39.24
CA ASN A 376 10.67 70.21 39.33
C ASN A 376 12.16 70.38 39.07
N PHE A 377 12.50 71.24 38.12
CA PHE A 377 13.87 71.46 37.66
C PHE A 377 14.74 72.19 38.72
N GLU A 378 14.14 73.15 39.43
CA GLU A 378 14.81 73.97 40.45
C GLU A 378 15.02 73.16 41.75
N SER A 379 14.26 72.06 41.92
CA SER A 379 14.35 71.19 43.09
C SER A 379 14.35 69.72 42.67
N PRO A 380 15.40 69.27 42.04
CA PRO A 380 15.47 67.91 41.48
C PRO A 380 15.38 66.89 42.59
N ALA A 381 14.53 65.86 42.34
CA ALA A 381 14.33 64.75 43.26
C ALA A 381 15.17 63.51 42.92
N ASP A 382 15.86 63.51 41.75
CA ASP A 382 16.75 62.46 41.31
C ASP A 382 17.91 62.23 42.31
N ALA A 383 18.41 61.03 42.42
CA ALA A 383 19.49 60.68 43.31
C ALA A 383 20.80 61.45 43.05
N GLY A 384 21.04 61.87 41.82
CA GLY A 384 22.19 62.69 41.41
C GLY A 384 22.01 64.19 41.65
N GLY A 385 20.78 64.67 41.84
CA GLY A 385 20.44 66.11 41.97
C GLY A 385 20.81 66.91 40.72
N ASN A 386 20.80 66.31 39.57
CA ASN A 386 21.27 66.88 38.31
C ASN A 386 20.19 66.91 37.21
N ASN A 387 18.93 66.68 37.58
CA ASN A 387 17.79 66.63 36.68
C ASN A 387 17.88 65.49 35.62
N VAL A 388 18.65 64.43 35.92
CA VAL A 388 18.74 63.23 35.07
C VAL A 388 18.31 62.04 35.91
N TYR A 389 17.16 61.46 35.60
CA TYR A 389 16.56 60.33 36.28
C TYR A 389 16.98 59.04 35.59
N ASP A 390 17.70 58.16 36.31
CA ASP A 390 18.18 56.86 35.80
C ASP A 390 17.17 55.77 36.10
N LEU A 391 16.51 55.27 35.05
CA LEU A 391 15.47 54.23 35.11
C LEU A 391 15.88 52.99 34.33
N THR A 392 15.58 51.86 34.87
CA THR A 392 15.64 50.59 34.17
C THR A 392 14.22 49.99 34.11
N VAL A 393 13.82 49.55 32.89
CA VAL A 393 12.52 48.91 32.68
C VAL A 393 12.76 47.50 32.18
N ALA A 394 12.19 46.51 32.82
CA ALA A 394 12.20 45.10 32.38
C ALA A 394 10.76 44.68 32.03
N PHE A 395 10.64 43.89 31.00
CA PHE A 395 9.36 43.42 30.45
C PHE A 395 9.31 41.90 30.44
N THR A 396 8.12 41.35 30.65
CA THR A 396 7.86 39.90 30.54
C THR A 396 6.42 39.64 30.11
N ASP A 397 6.19 38.52 29.45
CA ASP A 397 4.87 37.97 29.14
C ASP A 397 4.38 36.95 30.17
N GLY A 398 5.18 36.71 31.22
CA GLY A 398 4.91 35.75 32.30
C GLY A 398 5.75 34.47 32.18
N THR A 399 6.22 34.11 31.01
CA THR A 399 7.13 32.96 30.73
C THR A 399 8.50 33.44 30.34
N ASN A 400 8.55 34.33 29.36
CA ASN A 400 9.77 34.88 28.80
C ASN A 400 10.00 36.30 29.26
N ALA A 401 11.26 36.68 29.41
CA ALA A 401 11.62 38.01 29.93
C ALA A 401 12.65 38.69 29.02
N LEU A 402 12.34 39.89 28.57
CA LEU A 402 13.29 40.73 27.85
C LEU A 402 14.35 41.23 28.83
N THR A 403 15.60 41.24 28.41
CA THR A 403 16.69 41.85 29.18
C THR A 403 16.33 43.30 29.54
N ALA A 404 16.49 43.65 30.79
CA ALA A 404 16.16 44.99 31.31
C ALA A 404 16.87 46.08 30.51
N GLN A 405 16.09 47.11 30.13
CA GLN A 405 16.55 48.24 29.34
C GLN A 405 16.78 49.43 30.25
N THR A 406 17.91 50.12 30.14
CA THR A 406 18.24 51.37 30.90
C THR A 406 17.96 52.58 30.07
N THR A 407 17.43 53.63 30.71
CA THR A 407 17.17 54.92 30.09
C THR A 407 17.46 56.06 31.06
N ALA A 408 17.98 57.15 30.59
CA ALA A 408 18.17 58.42 31.31
C ALA A 408 17.12 59.45 30.86
N ILE A 409 16.39 59.98 31.81
CA ILE A 409 15.33 60.98 31.54
C ILE A 409 15.81 62.32 32.01
N THR A 410 16.09 63.24 31.12
CA THR A 410 16.49 64.59 31.40
C THR A 410 15.27 65.48 31.56
N ILE A 411 15.10 66.13 32.70
CA ILE A 411 14.09 67.15 32.90
C ILE A 411 14.65 68.48 32.42
N THR A 412 13.89 69.13 31.59
CA THR A 412 14.22 70.46 31.08
C THR A 412 13.41 71.51 31.81
N ASP A 413 14.09 72.64 32.02
CA ASP A 413 13.53 73.84 32.66
C ASP A 413 12.35 74.41 31.86
N ALA A 414 11.29 74.78 32.54
CA ALA A 414 10.17 75.55 32.01
C ALA A 414 10.12 76.91 32.77
N ASN A 415 9.79 77.97 32.09
CA ASN A 415 9.68 79.29 32.72
C ASN A 415 8.40 79.34 33.59
N ASP A 416 8.44 78.80 34.79
CA ASP A 416 7.31 78.72 35.71
C ASP A 416 7.52 79.40 37.05
N GLN A 417 8.74 79.85 37.34
CA GLN A 417 9.03 80.59 38.58
C GLN A 417 8.83 82.06 38.34
N THR A 418 8.47 82.77 39.43
CA THR A 418 8.30 84.20 39.41
C THR A 418 9.62 84.86 39.76
N PRO A 419 10.16 85.71 38.94
CA PRO A 419 11.42 86.44 39.23
C PRO A 419 11.26 87.24 40.52
N ALA A 420 12.26 87.20 41.38
CA ALA A 420 12.30 87.95 42.64
C ALA A 420 13.20 89.17 42.41
N ALA A 421 12.66 90.36 42.71
CA ALA A 421 13.39 91.63 42.69
C ALA A 421 13.70 92.11 44.12
N THR A 422 14.96 92.35 44.43
CA THR A 422 15.35 92.94 45.67
C THR A 422 15.52 94.45 45.42
N VAL A 423 14.59 95.18 46.06
CA VAL A 423 14.55 96.64 45.91
C VAL A 423 14.79 97.25 47.27
N ALA A 424 15.72 98.19 47.43
CA ALA A 424 15.88 98.90 48.66
C ALA A 424 14.65 99.82 48.91
N ALA A 425 14.10 99.81 50.13
CA ALA A 425 12.92 100.60 50.43
C ALA A 425 13.15 102.08 50.32
N THR A 426 14.39 102.51 50.41
CA THR A 426 14.79 103.95 50.27
C THR A 426 16.11 104.05 49.55
N TYR A 427 16.19 105.02 48.75
CA TYR A 427 17.44 105.42 48.02
C TYR A 427 17.82 106.84 48.37
N SER A 428 19.08 107.13 48.65
CA SER A 428 19.62 108.50 48.78
C SER A 428 20.59 108.71 47.60
N VAL A 429 20.35 109.70 46.81
CA VAL A 429 21.19 110.04 45.70
C VAL A 429 21.64 111.49 45.85
N ALA A 430 22.88 111.82 45.49
CA ALA A 430 23.36 113.17 45.35
C ALA A 430 22.70 113.89 44.18
N GLU A 431 22.52 115.19 44.23
CA GLU A 431 22.08 116.00 43.06
C GLU A 431 22.99 115.81 41.84
N ASN A 432 22.42 115.77 40.68
CA ASN A 432 23.09 115.61 39.41
C ASN A 432 23.56 114.10 39.16
N THR A 433 23.03 113.13 39.90
CA THR A 433 23.27 111.70 39.71
C THR A 433 22.15 111.14 38.81
N ALA A 434 22.52 110.55 37.68
CA ALA A 434 21.55 110.00 36.73
C ALA A 434 21.01 108.62 37.10
N THR A 435 21.73 107.97 37.96
CA THR A 435 21.31 106.61 38.47
C THR A 435 20.73 106.74 39.89
N VAL A 436 19.51 106.26 40.04
CA VAL A 436 18.83 106.31 41.35
C VAL A 436 19.24 105.09 42.20
N GLY A 437 19.48 103.93 41.63
CA GLY A 437 19.90 102.69 42.22
C GLY A 437 19.96 101.56 41.27
N THR A 438 20.53 100.46 41.61
CA THR A 438 20.51 99.18 40.92
C THR A 438 19.64 98.22 41.66
N MET A 439 18.79 97.52 40.93
CA MET A 439 17.98 96.40 41.48
C MET A 439 18.62 95.07 41.05
N SER A 440 18.64 94.16 41.91
CA SER A 440 19.01 92.79 41.58
C SER A 440 17.75 92.03 41.37
N ILE A 441 17.65 91.42 40.24
CA ILE A 441 16.59 90.43 39.87
C ILE A 441 17.23 89.07 39.92
N THR A 442 16.62 88.17 40.62
CA THR A 442 16.98 86.74 40.66
C THR A 442 15.80 85.91 40.14
N ASP A 443 16.08 85.03 39.25
CA ASP A 443 15.17 84.07 38.69
C ASP A 443 15.85 82.68 38.70
N THR A 444 15.16 81.68 39.08
CA THR A 444 15.67 80.32 39.15
C THR A 444 15.46 79.60 37.84
N ASP A 445 14.53 80.10 37.00
CA ASP A 445 14.38 79.55 35.64
C ASP A 445 15.62 79.87 34.80
N THR A 446 16.13 78.85 34.08
CA THR A 446 17.27 79.01 33.20
C THR A 446 16.82 79.45 31.78
N VAL A 447 15.53 79.37 31.51
CA VAL A 447 14.87 79.73 30.26
C VAL A 447 14.00 80.98 30.52
N GLY A 448 13.89 81.86 29.52
CA GLY A 448 13.10 83.05 29.65
C GLY A 448 13.96 84.33 29.41
N THR A 449 13.29 85.48 29.31
CA THR A 449 13.96 86.83 29.12
C THR A 449 13.43 87.77 30.19
N LEU A 450 14.28 88.14 31.12
CA LEU A 450 13.94 89.20 32.10
C LEU A 450 13.74 90.56 31.39
N ALA A 451 12.57 91.12 31.66
CA ALA A 451 12.24 92.45 31.15
C ALA A 451 11.68 93.35 32.26
N CYS A 452 11.93 94.65 32.23
CA CYS A 452 11.39 95.67 33.15
C CYS A 452 10.77 96.82 32.37
#